data_a10ddbb17826ba82c32851c638e7ab27
#
_entry.id   a10ddbb17826ba82c32851c638e7ab27
#
_cell.length_a   1.000
_cell.length_b   1.000
_cell.length_c   1.000
_cell.angle_alpha   90.00
_cell.angle_beta   90.00
_cell.angle_gamma   90.00
#
_symmetry.space_group_name_H-M   'P 1'
#
loop_
_entity.id
_entity.type
_entity.pdbx_description
1 polymer ?
#
loop_
_entity_poly.entity_id
_entity_poly.type
_entity_poly.pdbx_seq_one_letter_code
_entity_poly.pdbx_strand_id
1 'polypeptide(L)'
;MLERRKPLDLLFPLKGSATTREDGEERQSMTALDHVRAGVMLARDAVKAVSVTAMEALREGATFIGIVGEKNELVDPFEHLDAPIWSDRPPQELTKLAFRYCEELTMREAGNFYHSFKYLPDEQRNAMCAVYAFCRRADDIADGDWADRFPGSQGEMDPEAVAYREQLESLQDQGTILDEEAYLNKITQLFFFRKKLSTCYSEVYSTDPVFLALKETVDRYSIGREVFDDLISGMEDDLYNNRYRSFDELYVYCYRVASVVGLMCIEIYGYEDPRAKKFAESWGIFMQLTNVLRDVGEDIQRDRVYLPLDELEANGITEPELGEQVVLNKQWEPYCRDYARRARTYLAEARQLLPLLPRRTRYSPAAMIAFYDKILRQIEKQQGDVFTKRVKLNKVQKISLAAAVYMRHRLLPAFLDPLWTGLARIGLLPAV
;
A
#
# COMPACT_ATOMS: atom_id res chain seq x y z
N MET A 1 30.19 36.17 2.41
CA MET A 1 28.98 36.10 1.55
C MET A 1 29.38 35.33 0.28
N LEU A 2 29.11 34.06 0.23
CA LEU A 2 29.32 33.21 -0.95
C LEU A 2 27.94 32.67 -1.32
N GLU A 3 27.36 33.24 -2.38
CA GLU A 3 26.12 32.77 -2.98
C GLU A 3 26.33 31.36 -3.54
N ARG A 4 25.57 30.38 -3.03
CA ARG A 4 25.50 29.02 -3.57
C ARG A 4 24.66 29.05 -4.85
N ARG A 5 25.30 28.94 -6.02
CA ARG A 5 24.60 28.69 -7.30
C ARG A 5 23.89 27.33 -7.26
N LYS A 6 22.64 27.31 -7.73
CA LYS A 6 21.84 26.10 -7.84
C LYS A 6 22.35 25.19 -8.97
N PRO A 7 22.29 23.83 -8.83
CA PRO A 7 22.87 22.90 -9.81
C PRO A 7 22.23 22.91 -11.20
N LEU A 8 21.15 23.64 -11.42
CA LEU A 8 20.40 23.66 -12.69
C LEU A 8 20.99 24.62 -13.74
N ASP A 9 21.89 25.51 -13.36
CA ASP A 9 22.47 26.53 -14.28
C ASP A 9 23.60 25.97 -15.18
N LEU A 10 23.97 24.71 -14.99
CA LEU A 10 25.04 24.06 -15.76
C LEU A 10 24.56 23.33 -17.03
N LEU A 11 23.25 23.27 -17.30
CA LEU A 11 22.70 22.49 -18.40
C LEU A 11 22.24 23.27 -19.63
N PHE A 12 22.19 24.61 -19.57
CA PHE A 12 21.81 25.41 -20.74
C PHE A 12 22.61 26.75 -20.80
N PRO A 13 23.46 26.96 -21.80
CA PRO A 13 24.04 28.27 -22.03
C PRO A 13 22.99 29.20 -22.64
N LEU A 14 22.86 30.39 -22.07
CA LEU A 14 21.99 31.47 -22.53
C LEU A 14 22.46 31.99 -23.93
N LYS A 15 21.48 32.16 -24.82
CA LYS A 15 21.65 32.73 -26.16
C LYS A 15 22.24 34.15 -26.11
N GLY A 16 23.38 34.31 -26.70
CA GLY A 16 23.92 35.63 -27.09
C GLY A 16 23.39 36.02 -28.47
N SER A 17 23.17 37.33 -28.63
CA SER A 17 22.58 38.03 -29.75
C SER A 17 23.31 37.85 -31.11
N ALA A 18 22.49 37.86 -32.15
CA ALA A 18 22.87 37.71 -33.53
C ALA A 18 23.70 38.93 -34.03
N THR A 19 24.78 38.67 -34.74
CA THR A 19 25.31 39.53 -35.81
C THR A 19 25.63 38.66 -37.01
N THR A 20 25.07 39.05 -38.12
CA THR A 20 25.22 38.49 -39.46
C THR A 20 26.67 38.51 -39.95
N ARG A 21 27.16 37.36 -40.43
CA ARG A 21 28.14 37.28 -41.54
C ARG A 21 27.94 35.97 -42.29
N GLU A 22 27.77 36.10 -43.60
CA GLU A 22 27.80 35.04 -44.59
C GLU A 22 29.19 34.40 -44.61
N ASP A 23 29.25 33.10 -44.49
CA ASP A 23 30.27 32.25 -45.13
C ASP A 23 29.76 30.81 -45.14
N GLY A 24 29.84 30.17 -46.30
CA GLY A 24 29.30 28.84 -46.56
C GLY A 24 30.11 27.78 -45.83
N GLU A 25 29.46 27.07 -44.93
CA GLU A 25 29.92 25.78 -44.40
C GLU A 25 28.83 24.73 -44.57
N GLU A 26 29.22 23.61 -45.18
CA GLU A 26 28.43 22.41 -45.36
C GLU A 26 27.84 21.92 -44.05
N ARG A 27 26.52 21.97 -43.93
CA ARG A 27 25.81 21.24 -42.88
C ARG A 27 25.96 19.74 -43.14
N GLN A 28 26.92 19.08 -42.51
CA GLN A 28 26.93 17.65 -42.41
C GLN A 28 25.66 17.22 -41.66
N SER A 29 24.75 16.54 -42.37
CA SER A 29 23.57 15.93 -41.76
C SER A 29 24.04 14.82 -40.81
N MET A 30 23.85 15.02 -39.50
CA MET A 30 24.06 13.98 -38.51
C MET A 30 23.24 12.75 -38.90
N THR A 31 23.88 11.61 -39.01
CA THR A 31 23.21 10.34 -39.34
C THR A 31 22.35 9.85 -38.17
N ALA A 32 21.37 9.02 -38.46
CA ALA A 32 20.53 8.39 -37.43
C ALA A 32 21.37 7.67 -36.34
N LEU A 33 22.57 7.20 -36.71
CA LEU A 33 23.54 6.58 -35.80
C LEU A 33 24.15 7.56 -34.83
N ASP A 34 24.39 8.81 -35.25
CA ASP A 34 24.96 9.87 -34.41
C ASP A 34 23.93 10.37 -33.39
N HIS A 35 22.64 10.40 -33.75
CA HIS A 35 21.54 10.68 -32.83
C HIS A 35 21.39 9.57 -31.79
N VAL A 36 21.54 8.30 -32.19
CA VAL A 36 21.52 7.15 -31.26
C VAL A 36 22.74 7.16 -30.34
N ARG A 37 23.96 7.48 -30.84
CA ARG A 37 25.17 7.61 -30.02
C ARG A 37 25.07 8.76 -29.01
N ALA A 38 24.57 9.92 -29.42
CA ALA A 38 24.31 11.04 -28.53
C ALA A 38 23.28 10.69 -27.45
N GLY A 39 22.20 9.99 -27.81
CA GLY A 39 21.21 9.48 -26.88
C GLY A 39 21.77 8.45 -25.89
N VAL A 40 22.64 7.56 -26.33
CA VAL A 40 23.32 6.58 -25.45
C VAL A 40 24.33 7.25 -24.52
N MET A 41 25.06 8.26 -24.98
CA MET A 41 25.97 9.02 -24.12
C MET A 41 25.20 9.85 -23.07
N LEU A 42 24.12 10.52 -23.44
CA LEU A 42 23.24 11.20 -22.50
C LEU A 42 22.61 10.24 -21.48
N ALA A 43 22.18 9.05 -21.91
CA ALA A 43 21.67 8.02 -21.01
C ALA A 43 22.77 7.48 -20.06
N ARG A 44 24.00 7.33 -20.54
CA ARG A 44 25.15 6.89 -19.73
C ARG A 44 25.56 7.93 -18.69
N ASP A 45 25.51 9.21 -19.04
CA ASP A 45 25.85 10.31 -18.12
C ASP A 45 24.70 10.54 -17.13
N ALA A 46 23.44 10.36 -17.54
CA ALA A 46 22.28 10.32 -16.63
C ALA A 46 22.38 9.14 -15.66
N VAL A 47 22.78 7.96 -16.12
CA VAL A 47 23.02 6.77 -15.26
C VAL A 47 24.17 7.00 -14.28
N LYS A 48 25.25 7.69 -14.69
CA LYS A 48 26.35 8.06 -13.78
C LYS A 48 25.92 9.10 -12.74
N ALA A 49 25.18 10.14 -13.14
CA ALA A 49 24.66 11.14 -12.21
C ALA A 49 23.68 10.48 -11.20
N VAL A 50 22.86 9.54 -11.67
CA VAL A 50 21.95 8.73 -10.85
C VAL A 50 22.70 7.84 -9.88
N SER A 51 23.86 7.26 -10.27
CA SER A 51 24.66 6.43 -9.36
C SER A 51 25.25 7.26 -8.21
N VAL A 52 25.59 8.51 -8.43
CA VAL A 52 26.10 9.44 -7.39
C VAL A 52 24.96 9.85 -6.46
N THR A 53 23.79 10.24 -7.00
CA THR A 53 22.62 10.61 -6.18
C THR A 53 22.02 9.41 -5.46
N ALA A 54 22.02 8.21 -6.06
CA ALA A 54 21.64 6.98 -5.40
C ALA A 54 22.64 6.54 -4.31
N MET A 55 23.93 6.83 -4.49
CA MET A 55 24.96 6.59 -3.47
C MET A 55 24.85 7.60 -2.32
N GLU A 56 24.45 8.84 -2.57
CA GLU A 56 24.17 9.82 -1.51
C GLU A 56 22.87 9.45 -0.76
N ALA A 57 21.81 9.07 -1.45
CA ALA A 57 20.57 8.55 -0.83
C ALA A 57 20.82 7.23 -0.08
N LEU A 58 21.75 6.38 -0.55
CA LEU A 58 22.19 5.17 0.17
C LEU A 58 23.04 5.53 1.39
N ARG A 59 23.84 6.58 1.35
CA ARG A 59 24.60 7.09 2.50
C ARG A 59 23.69 7.70 3.55
N GLU A 60 22.71 8.51 3.16
CA GLU A 60 21.68 9.04 4.06
C GLU A 60 20.81 7.92 4.61
N GLY A 61 20.43 6.92 3.80
CA GLY A 61 19.73 5.71 4.22
C GLY A 61 20.55 4.83 5.16
N ALA A 62 21.87 4.74 4.97
CA ALA A 62 22.77 3.96 5.85
C ALA A 62 22.91 4.61 7.23
N THR A 63 22.87 5.94 7.31
CA THR A 63 22.85 6.66 8.61
C THR A 63 21.52 6.43 9.35
N PHE A 64 20.44 6.15 8.62
CA PHE A 64 19.10 5.87 9.17
C PHE A 64 18.90 4.38 9.56
N ILE A 65 19.71 3.46 9.03
CA ILE A 65 19.68 2.01 9.36
C ILE A 65 20.32 1.72 10.74
N GLY A 66 21.01 2.69 11.36
CA GLY A 66 21.66 2.56 12.66
C GLY A 66 20.73 2.66 13.87
N ILE A 67 19.42 2.88 13.69
CA ILE A 67 18.45 2.95 14.79
C ILE A 67 17.42 1.83 14.64
N VAL A 68 17.85 0.58 14.70
CA VAL A 68 17.02 -0.49 15.25
C VAL A 68 17.42 -0.61 16.71
N GLY A 69 17.03 0.40 17.49
CA GLY A 69 16.92 0.31 18.94
C GLY A 69 15.77 -0.66 19.27
N GLU A 70 15.89 -1.29 20.41
CA GLU A 70 14.91 -2.16 21.05
C GLU A 70 13.47 -1.72 20.76
N LYS A 71 12.56 -2.69 20.67
CA LYS A 71 11.09 -2.47 20.57
C LYS A 71 10.64 -1.58 21.73
N ASN A 72 10.85 -0.28 21.61
CA ASN A 72 10.21 0.67 22.49
C ASN A 72 8.72 0.63 22.16
N GLU A 73 7.90 0.29 23.14
CA GLU A 73 6.45 0.40 23.03
C GLU A 73 6.10 1.80 22.56
N LEU A 74 5.23 1.88 21.57
CA LEU A 74 4.74 3.17 21.10
C LEU A 74 3.85 3.74 22.20
N VAL A 75 4.30 4.80 22.85
CA VAL A 75 3.54 5.43 23.93
C VAL A 75 2.43 6.27 23.30
N ASP A 76 1.19 6.00 23.70
CA ASP A 76 0.05 6.85 23.34
C ASP A 76 0.25 8.24 24.02
N PRO A 77 0.42 9.33 23.24
CA PRO A 77 0.67 10.64 23.82
C PRO A 77 -0.53 11.19 24.58
N PHE A 78 -1.69 10.55 24.51
CA PHE A 78 -2.94 10.99 25.15
C PHE A 78 -3.42 10.05 26.27
N GLU A 79 -2.65 9.01 26.62
CA GLU A 79 -3.01 8.03 27.65
C GLU A 79 -3.34 8.68 29.03
N HIS A 80 -2.81 9.87 29.28
CA HIS A 80 -3.03 10.62 30.53
C HIS A 80 -4.27 11.54 30.50
N LEU A 81 -5.02 11.56 29.37
CA LEU A 81 -6.20 12.42 29.23
C LEU A 81 -7.45 11.69 29.73
N ASP A 82 -8.06 12.22 30.78
CA ASP A 82 -9.24 11.61 31.44
C ASP A 82 -10.54 11.68 30.60
N ALA A 83 -10.60 12.53 29.57
CA ALA A 83 -11.79 12.73 28.77
C ALA A 83 -11.68 11.98 27.42
N PRO A 84 -12.62 11.09 27.08
CA PRO A 84 -12.57 10.33 25.82
C PRO A 84 -12.91 11.18 24.60
N ILE A 85 -13.54 12.35 24.77
CA ILE A 85 -14.05 13.22 23.69
C ILE A 85 -13.89 14.68 24.10
N TRP A 86 -13.47 15.53 23.14
CA TRP A 86 -13.50 16.99 23.26
C TRP A 86 -14.67 17.58 22.46
N SER A 87 -15.39 18.53 23.05
CA SER A 87 -16.42 19.31 22.35
C SER A 87 -15.80 20.41 21.48
N ASP A 88 -14.65 20.93 21.88
CA ASP A 88 -13.94 21.98 21.16
C ASP A 88 -12.78 21.41 20.36
N ARG A 89 -12.39 22.12 19.31
CA ARG A 89 -11.21 21.73 18.52
C ARG A 89 -9.96 21.71 19.39
N PRO A 90 -9.23 20.59 19.45
CA PRO A 90 -8.03 20.48 20.26
C PRO A 90 -6.93 21.45 19.78
N PRO A 91 -6.00 21.83 20.66
CA PRO A 91 -4.85 22.65 20.28
C PRO A 91 -4.07 22.01 19.14
N GLN A 92 -3.55 22.83 18.21
CA GLN A 92 -2.82 22.38 17.03
C GLN A 92 -1.62 21.46 17.37
N GLU A 93 -1.02 21.66 18.55
CA GLU A 93 0.09 20.82 19.00
C GLU A 93 -0.34 19.37 19.25
N LEU A 94 -1.55 19.14 19.77
CA LEU A 94 -2.09 17.79 19.97
C LEU A 94 -2.38 17.12 18.62
N THR A 95 -2.92 17.86 17.65
CA THR A 95 -3.09 17.36 16.28
C THR A 95 -1.74 16.94 15.64
N LYS A 96 -0.68 17.73 15.85
CA LYS A 96 0.67 17.38 15.38
C LYS A 96 1.22 16.13 16.06
N LEU A 97 0.98 15.98 17.37
CA LEU A 97 1.36 14.77 18.11
C LEU A 97 0.61 13.53 17.60
N ALA A 98 -0.69 13.67 17.30
CA ALA A 98 -1.50 12.61 16.72
C ALA A 98 -0.95 12.13 15.36
N PHE A 99 -0.60 13.04 14.45
CA PHE A 99 0.03 12.69 13.19
C PHE A 99 1.42 12.06 13.37
N ARG A 100 2.21 12.54 14.33
CA ARG A 100 3.51 11.94 14.65
C ARG A 100 3.34 10.50 15.14
N TYR A 101 2.39 10.25 16.02
CA TYR A 101 2.05 8.90 16.47
C TYR A 101 1.71 7.97 15.29
N CYS A 102 0.86 8.42 14.35
CA CYS A 102 0.50 7.65 13.17
C CYS A 102 1.71 7.40 12.24
N GLU A 103 2.61 8.38 12.09
CA GLU A 103 3.83 8.22 11.29
C GLU A 103 4.79 7.20 11.94
N GLU A 104 5.01 7.27 13.26
CA GLU A 104 5.85 6.32 14.01
C GLU A 104 5.28 4.90 13.95
N LEU A 105 3.96 4.74 14.12
CA LEU A 105 3.28 3.46 13.95
C LEU A 105 3.50 2.91 12.53
N THR A 106 3.31 3.74 11.51
CA THR A 106 3.52 3.35 10.11
C THR A 106 4.96 2.95 9.83
N MET A 107 5.93 3.66 10.37
CA MET A 107 7.36 3.32 10.23
C MET A 107 7.70 1.98 10.86
N ARG A 108 7.12 1.69 12.02
CA ARG A 108 7.37 0.45 12.75
C ARG A 108 6.75 -0.76 12.10
N GLU A 109 5.47 -0.67 11.71
CA GLU A 109 4.69 -1.83 11.26
C GLU A 109 4.72 -2.02 9.72
N ALA A 110 4.84 -0.94 8.96
CA ALA A 110 4.58 -0.94 7.51
C ALA A 110 5.81 -0.62 6.66
N GLY A 111 6.92 -1.25 6.88
CA GLY A 111 8.18 -0.92 6.19
C GLY A 111 8.07 -0.73 4.65
N ASN A 112 7.19 -1.47 3.96
CA ASN A 112 6.98 -1.30 2.51
C ASN A 112 6.16 -0.04 2.19
N PHE A 113 5.06 0.18 2.93
CA PHE A 113 4.15 1.30 2.73
C PHE A 113 4.85 2.61 3.09
N TYR A 114 5.55 2.67 4.24
CA TYR A 114 6.27 3.87 4.65
C TYR A 114 7.31 4.31 3.61
N HIS A 115 8.05 3.37 3.01
CA HIS A 115 8.99 3.70 1.94
C HIS A 115 8.31 4.32 0.71
N SER A 116 7.04 4.00 0.45
CA SER A 116 6.27 4.62 -0.62
C SER A 116 5.74 6.01 -0.22
N PHE A 117 5.48 6.26 1.09
CA PHE A 117 4.95 7.55 1.56
C PHE A 117 6.02 8.60 1.84
N LYS A 118 7.23 8.18 2.18
CA LYS A 118 8.34 9.03 2.66
C LYS A 118 8.59 10.31 1.85
N TYR A 119 8.38 10.25 0.54
CA TYR A 119 8.65 11.37 -0.37
C TYR A 119 7.40 12.14 -0.81
N LEU A 120 6.24 11.84 -0.22
CA LEU A 120 5.05 12.66 -0.39
C LEU A 120 5.24 14.02 0.31
N PRO A 121 4.53 15.07 -0.14
CA PRO A 121 4.40 16.30 0.65
C PRO A 121 3.92 15.98 2.08
N ASP A 122 4.38 16.74 3.07
CA ASP A 122 4.16 16.46 4.49
C ASP A 122 2.68 16.22 4.84
N GLU A 123 1.77 17.05 4.33
CA GLU A 123 0.34 16.91 4.57
C GLU A 123 -0.22 15.59 4.02
N GLN A 124 0.18 15.21 2.80
CA GLN A 124 -0.27 13.97 2.19
C GLN A 124 0.38 12.75 2.89
N ARG A 125 1.65 12.86 3.30
CA ARG A 125 2.32 11.80 4.08
C ARG A 125 1.64 11.58 5.41
N ASN A 126 1.33 12.64 6.14
CA ASN A 126 0.61 12.60 7.41
C ASN A 126 -0.77 11.94 7.24
N ALA A 127 -1.52 12.33 6.22
CA ALA A 127 -2.81 11.75 5.92
C ALA A 127 -2.72 10.25 5.58
N MET A 128 -1.74 9.84 4.76
CA MET A 128 -1.49 8.43 4.45
C MET A 128 -1.12 7.62 5.69
N CYS A 129 -0.34 8.19 6.61
CA CYS A 129 0.01 7.54 7.88
C CYS A 129 -1.21 7.43 8.82
N ALA A 130 -2.12 8.41 8.83
CA ALA A 130 -3.35 8.35 9.60
C ALA A 130 -4.28 7.24 9.08
N VAL A 131 -4.50 7.17 7.76
CA VAL A 131 -5.27 6.08 7.14
C VAL A 131 -4.63 4.73 7.41
N TYR A 132 -3.30 4.60 7.23
CA TYR A 132 -2.60 3.36 7.55
C TYR A 132 -2.76 2.95 9.02
N ALA A 133 -2.62 3.89 9.95
CA ALA A 133 -2.77 3.63 11.39
C ALA A 133 -4.18 3.14 11.74
N PHE A 134 -5.21 3.69 11.08
CA PHE A 134 -6.59 3.21 11.22
C PHE A 134 -6.74 1.77 10.70
N CYS A 135 -6.30 1.50 9.47
CA CYS A 135 -6.36 0.17 8.87
C CYS A 135 -5.61 -0.87 9.72
N ARG A 136 -4.41 -0.53 10.17
CA ARG A 136 -3.59 -1.41 11.01
C ARG A 136 -4.25 -1.73 12.35
N ARG A 137 -4.90 -0.76 12.98
CA ARG A 137 -5.61 -0.99 14.24
C ARG A 137 -6.83 -1.89 14.05
N ALA A 138 -7.58 -1.72 12.96
CA ALA A 138 -8.69 -2.61 12.62
C ALA A 138 -8.21 -4.07 12.42
N ASP A 139 -7.09 -4.24 11.73
CA ASP A 139 -6.42 -5.52 11.48
C ASP A 139 -5.92 -6.16 12.80
N ASP A 140 -5.24 -5.38 13.67
CA ASP A 140 -4.78 -5.85 14.99
C ASP A 140 -5.93 -6.31 15.89
N ILE A 141 -7.10 -5.66 15.82
CA ILE A 141 -8.31 -6.09 16.54
C ILE A 141 -8.79 -7.44 16.00
N ALA A 142 -8.90 -7.59 14.69
CA ALA A 142 -9.37 -8.83 14.06
C ALA A 142 -8.41 -10.00 14.32
N ASP A 143 -7.10 -9.76 14.31
CA ASP A 143 -6.09 -10.78 14.63
C ASP A 143 -6.03 -11.10 16.14
N GLY A 144 -6.54 -10.22 17.02
CA GLY A 144 -6.48 -10.37 18.48
C GLY A 144 -5.17 -9.87 19.09
N ASP A 145 -4.36 -9.16 18.31
CA ASP A 145 -3.09 -8.57 18.76
C ASP A 145 -3.30 -7.24 19.51
N TRP A 146 -4.53 -6.71 19.53
CA TRP A 146 -4.88 -5.48 20.22
C TRP A 146 -5.26 -5.78 21.67
N ALA A 147 -4.39 -5.40 22.60
CA ALA A 147 -4.71 -5.50 24.03
C ALA A 147 -5.82 -4.52 24.39
N ASP A 148 -6.78 -5.02 25.13
CA ASP A 148 -8.00 -4.34 25.57
C ASP A 148 -7.72 -2.95 26.18
N ARG A 149 -8.07 -1.90 25.45
CA ARG A 149 -8.04 -0.52 25.94
C ARG A 149 -9.40 0.18 25.86
N PHE A 150 -10.46 -0.58 25.56
CA PHE A 150 -11.81 -0.01 25.56
C PHE A 150 -12.42 -0.13 26.96
N PRO A 151 -12.84 1.00 27.57
CA PRO A 151 -13.64 0.96 28.79
C PRO A 151 -14.95 0.21 28.48
N GLY A 152 -15.19 -0.92 29.12
CA GLY A 152 -16.40 -1.71 28.92
C GLY A 152 -16.18 -3.19 28.62
N SER A 153 -14.96 -3.64 28.34
CA SER A 153 -14.66 -5.07 28.12
C SER A 153 -14.75 -5.94 29.39
N GLN A 154 -14.80 -5.33 30.58
CA GLN A 154 -14.90 -6.00 31.89
C GLN A 154 -16.19 -5.69 32.66
N GLY A 155 -17.20 -5.06 32.04
CA GLY A 155 -18.47 -4.69 32.65
C GLY A 155 -19.68 -5.23 31.90
N GLU A 156 -20.88 -4.96 32.39
CA GLU A 156 -22.15 -5.29 31.72
C GLU A 156 -22.06 -5.01 30.22
N MET A 157 -22.29 -6.04 29.38
CA MET A 157 -22.20 -5.90 27.92
C MET A 157 -23.12 -4.79 27.44
N ASP A 158 -22.58 -3.82 26.69
CA ASP A 158 -23.36 -2.75 26.07
C ASP A 158 -24.49 -3.41 25.22
N PRO A 159 -25.77 -3.09 25.48
CA PRO A 159 -26.88 -3.71 24.75
C PRO A 159 -26.80 -3.55 23.23
N GLU A 160 -26.22 -2.43 22.74
CA GLU A 160 -26.01 -2.20 21.30
C GLU A 160 -24.93 -3.15 20.76
N ALA A 161 -23.88 -3.41 21.53
CA ALA A 161 -22.85 -4.38 21.15
C ALA A 161 -23.39 -5.81 21.11
N VAL A 162 -24.28 -6.16 22.04
CA VAL A 162 -24.98 -7.47 22.04
C VAL A 162 -25.84 -7.62 20.80
N ALA A 163 -26.69 -6.63 20.51
CA ALA A 163 -27.56 -6.65 19.32
C ALA A 163 -26.74 -6.72 18.01
N TYR A 164 -25.63 -6.01 17.96
CA TYR A 164 -24.71 -6.05 16.80
C TYR A 164 -24.11 -7.44 16.61
N ARG A 165 -23.67 -8.06 17.68
CA ARG A 165 -23.17 -9.45 17.65
C ARG A 165 -24.23 -10.42 17.14
N GLU A 166 -25.46 -10.38 17.69
CA GLU A 166 -26.58 -11.21 17.26
C GLU A 166 -26.90 -11.04 15.76
N GLN A 167 -26.79 -9.80 15.27
CA GLN A 167 -26.95 -9.51 13.85
C GLN A 167 -25.85 -10.19 13.02
N LEU A 168 -24.57 -10.11 13.40
CA LEU A 168 -23.47 -10.75 12.68
C LEU A 168 -23.58 -12.27 12.74
N GLU A 169 -23.90 -12.84 13.90
CA GLU A 169 -24.12 -14.29 14.06
C GLU A 169 -25.24 -14.79 13.16
N SER A 170 -26.30 -14.00 12.95
CA SER A 170 -27.40 -14.36 12.05
C SER A 170 -27.02 -14.42 10.58
N LEU A 171 -25.90 -13.80 10.20
CA LEU A 171 -25.36 -13.79 8.83
C LEU A 171 -24.37 -14.94 8.58
N GLN A 172 -24.01 -15.71 9.63
CA GLN A 172 -23.07 -16.81 9.51
C GLN A 172 -23.69 -18.04 8.85
N ASP A 173 -23.00 -18.56 7.83
CA ASP A 173 -23.19 -19.92 7.35
C ASP A 173 -22.21 -20.83 8.15
N GLN A 174 -22.69 -21.38 9.26
CA GLN A 174 -22.13 -22.46 10.10
C GLN A 174 -20.59 -22.70 10.06
N GLY A 175 -19.79 -21.67 10.33
CA GLY A 175 -18.37 -21.85 10.63
C GLY A 175 -18.19 -22.28 12.11
N THR A 176 -17.29 -23.20 12.38
CA THR A 176 -16.98 -23.61 13.77
C THR A 176 -16.12 -22.52 14.41
N ILE A 177 -16.66 -21.77 15.36
CA ILE A 177 -15.89 -20.82 16.17
C ILE A 177 -15.12 -21.62 17.22
N LEU A 178 -13.79 -21.67 17.12
CA LEU A 178 -12.91 -22.45 17.99
C LEU A 178 -12.78 -21.86 19.40
N ASP A 179 -12.92 -20.55 19.56
CA ASP A 179 -12.86 -19.83 20.84
C ASP A 179 -13.93 -18.74 20.85
N GLU A 180 -15.09 -19.06 21.45
CA GLU A 180 -16.23 -18.16 21.49
C GLU A 180 -15.93 -16.87 22.27
N GLU A 181 -15.19 -16.92 23.38
CA GLU A 181 -14.87 -15.74 24.20
C GLU A 181 -13.94 -14.78 23.44
N ALA A 182 -12.88 -15.30 22.82
CA ALA A 182 -11.98 -14.48 22.01
C ALA A 182 -12.68 -13.86 20.81
N TYR A 183 -13.58 -14.61 20.15
CA TYR A 183 -14.40 -14.11 19.06
C TYR A 183 -15.32 -12.97 19.51
N LEU A 184 -16.05 -13.16 20.60
CA LEU A 184 -16.96 -12.17 21.16
C LEU A 184 -16.22 -10.88 21.53
N ASN A 185 -15.03 -11.00 22.09
CA ASN A 185 -14.19 -9.85 22.43
C ASN A 185 -13.80 -9.06 21.17
N LYS A 186 -13.34 -9.71 20.11
CA LYS A 186 -12.98 -9.08 18.84
C LYS A 186 -14.16 -8.35 18.20
N ILE A 187 -15.32 -9.00 18.11
CA ILE A 187 -16.55 -8.36 17.59
C ILE A 187 -16.92 -7.12 18.40
N THR A 188 -16.88 -7.22 19.73
CA THR A 188 -17.18 -6.09 20.61
C THR A 188 -16.20 -4.93 20.39
N GLN A 189 -14.90 -5.23 20.23
CA GLN A 189 -13.88 -4.22 19.95
C GLN A 189 -14.10 -3.57 18.58
N LEU A 190 -14.43 -4.33 17.52
CA LEU A 190 -14.75 -3.80 16.19
C LEU A 190 -16.01 -2.91 16.23
N PHE A 191 -17.02 -3.29 17.01
CA PHE A 191 -18.22 -2.46 17.22
C PHE A 191 -17.84 -1.10 17.82
N PHE A 192 -17.08 -1.06 18.91
CA PHE A 192 -16.66 0.19 19.52
C PHE A 192 -15.69 0.98 18.61
N PHE A 193 -14.86 0.31 17.84
CA PHE A 193 -14.00 0.93 16.85
C PHE A 193 -14.82 1.63 15.77
N ARG A 194 -15.87 0.96 15.24
CA ARG A 194 -16.85 1.55 14.31
C ARG A 194 -17.63 2.70 14.94
N LYS A 195 -18.04 2.58 16.19
CA LYS A 195 -18.72 3.66 16.93
C LYS A 195 -17.79 4.88 17.10
N LYS A 196 -16.52 4.65 17.40
CA LYS A 196 -15.50 5.71 17.51
C LYS A 196 -15.22 6.40 16.17
N LEU A 197 -15.31 5.71 15.05
CA LEU A 197 -15.20 6.29 13.70
C LEU A 197 -16.22 7.42 13.49
N SER A 198 -17.38 7.35 14.14
CA SER A 198 -18.39 8.42 14.05
C SER A 198 -17.88 9.78 14.51
N THR A 199 -16.89 9.84 15.41
CA THR A 199 -16.28 11.11 15.84
C THR A 199 -15.55 11.82 14.70
N CYS A 200 -15.04 11.08 13.72
CA CYS A 200 -14.37 11.67 12.56
C CYS A 200 -15.35 12.44 11.64
N TYR A 201 -16.64 12.16 11.74
CA TYR A 201 -17.72 12.76 10.91
C TYR A 201 -18.73 13.58 11.74
N SER A 202 -18.31 14.05 12.91
CA SER A 202 -19.15 14.84 13.82
C SER A 202 -18.41 16.09 14.32
N GLU A 203 -19.05 16.92 15.11
CA GLU A 203 -18.46 18.12 15.68
C GLU A 203 -17.53 17.87 16.88
N VAL A 204 -17.46 16.62 17.35
CA VAL A 204 -16.60 16.25 18.49
C VAL A 204 -15.27 15.67 18.03
N TYR A 205 -14.29 15.67 18.91
CA TYR A 205 -12.93 15.17 18.65
C TYR A 205 -12.58 14.03 19.61
N SER A 206 -12.07 12.95 19.07
CA SER A 206 -11.55 11.84 19.89
C SER A 206 -10.24 12.21 20.54
N THR A 207 -10.01 11.75 21.76
CA THR A 207 -8.69 11.80 22.43
C THR A 207 -7.74 10.69 21.96
N ASP A 208 -8.22 9.76 21.12
CA ASP A 208 -7.37 8.75 20.51
C ASP A 208 -6.57 9.37 19.35
N PRO A 209 -5.23 9.26 19.33
CA PRO A 209 -4.39 9.93 18.34
C PRO A 209 -4.69 9.48 16.92
N VAL A 210 -5.09 8.21 16.69
CA VAL A 210 -5.43 7.72 15.35
C VAL A 210 -6.70 8.38 14.84
N PHE A 211 -7.76 8.44 15.67
CA PHE A 211 -9.03 9.05 15.26
C PHE A 211 -8.94 10.58 15.17
N LEU A 212 -8.09 11.23 16.00
CA LEU A 212 -7.84 12.67 15.87
C LEU A 212 -7.13 12.99 14.55
N ALA A 213 -6.07 12.26 14.20
CA ALA A 213 -5.38 12.43 12.93
C ALA A 213 -6.27 12.08 11.73
N LEU A 214 -7.10 11.03 11.87
CA LEU A 214 -8.04 10.61 10.85
C LEU A 214 -9.12 11.67 10.58
N LYS A 215 -9.69 12.29 11.64
CA LYS A 215 -10.66 13.37 11.49
C LYS A 215 -10.12 14.52 10.64
N GLU A 216 -8.95 15.02 10.98
CA GLU A 216 -8.30 16.08 10.19
C GLU A 216 -8.01 15.63 8.74
N THR A 217 -7.78 14.34 8.54
CA THR A 217 -7.56 13.75 7.20
C THR A 217 -8.85 13.68 6.40
N VAL A 218 -9.95 13.17 6.97
CA VAL A 218 -11.22 13.03 6.24
C VAL A 218 -11.82 14.39 5.95
N ASP A 219 -11.69 15.37 6.87
CA ASP A 219 -12.15 16.74 6.66
C ASP A 219 -11.39 17.41 5.50
N ARG A 220 -10.07 17.20 5.41
CA ARG A 220 -9.24 17.82 4.37
C ARG A 220 -9.43 17.20 2.99
N TYR A 221 -9.55 15.88 2.90
CA TYR A 221 -9.57 15.13 1.64
C TYR A 221 -10.96 14.64 1.25
N SER A 222 -11.99 14.96 2.03
CA SER A 222 -13.38 14.58 1.79
C SER A 222 -13.56 13.07 1.56
N ILE A 223 -12.87 12.26 2.37
CA ILE A 223 -12.97 10.80 2.28
C ILE A 223 -14.31 10.39 2.91
N GLY A 224 -15.15 9.69 2.16
CA GLY A 224 -16.44 9.23 2.63
C GLY A 224 -16.32 8.19 3.74
N ARG A 225 -17.31 8.14 4.62
CA ARG A 225 -17.35 7.20 5.75
C ARG A 225 -17.50 5.75 5.29
N GLU A 226 -18.19 5.53 4.18
CA GLU A 226 -18.52 4.23 3.62
C GLU A 226 -17.30 3.33 3.40
N VAL A 227 -16.17 3.89 2.93
CA VAL A 227 -14.95 3.10 2.68
C VAL A 227 -14.29 2.61 3.97
N PHE A 228 -14.47 3.34 5.08
CA PHE A 228 -14.00 2.89 6.40
C PHE A 228 -14.93 1.85 7.01
N ASP A 229 -16.24 2.02 6.85
CA ASP A 229 -17.23 1.03 7.29
C ASP A 229 -17.06 -0.28 6.52
N ASP A 230 -16.81 -0.23 5.20
CA ASP A 230 -16.50 -1.41 4.37
C ASP A 230 -15.22 -2.12 4.83
N LEU A 231 -14.16 -1.34 5.20
CA LEU A 231 -12.93 -1.94 5.75
C LEU A 231 -13.21 -2.70 7.05
N ILE A 232 -13.95 -2.09 7.97
CA ILE A 232 -14.29 -2.75 9.24
C ILE A 232 -15.12 -4.02 8.96
N SER A 233 -16.07 -3.96 8.01
CA SER A 233 -16.82 -5.15 7.59
C SER A 233 -15.92 -6.25 7.01
N GLY A 234 -14.85 -5.89 6.31
CA GLY A 234 -13.84 -6.85 5.86
C GLY A 234 -13.07 -7.50 7.01
N MET A 235 -12.81 -6.75 8.09
CA MET A 235 -12.19 -7.30 9.31
C MET A 235 -13.18 -8.22 10.07
N GLU A 236 -14.47 -7.89 10.06
CA GLU A 236 -15.52 -8.75 10.58
C GLU A 236 -15.65 -10.04 9.77
N ASP A 237 -15.56 -9.96 8.42
CA ASP A 237 -15.55 -11.14 7.55
C ASP A 237 -14.45 -12.14 7.96
N ASP A 238 -13.25 -11.67 8.30
CA ASP A 238 -12.12 -12.53 8.73
C ASP A 238 -12.37 -13.27 10.06
N LEU A 239 -13.37 -12.86 10.84
CA LEU A 239 -13.71 -13.52 12.10
C LEU A 239 -14.61 -14.75 11.93
N TYR A 240 -15.41 -14.78 10.85
CA TYR A 240 -16.36 -15.86 10.61
C TYR A 240 -16.28 -16.50 9.24
N ASN A 241 -15.63 -15.88 8.25
CA ASN A 241 -15.41 -16.44 6.92
C ASN A 241 -13.95 -16.88 6.75
N ASN A 242 -13.70 -18.15 6.97
CA ASN A 242 -12.37 -18.74 6.73
C ASN A 242 -12.27 -19.50 5.40
N ARG A 243 -13.36 -19.54 4.61
CA ARG A 243 -13.48 -20.21 3.30
C ARG A 243 -14.32 -19.37 2.35
N TYR A 244 -13.92 -19.33 1.10
CA TYR A 244 -14.63 -18.66 0.02
C TYR A 244 -15.01 -19.67 -1.06
N ARG A 245 -16.31 -19.81 -1.32
CA ARG A 245 -16.81 -20.82 -2.23
C ARG A 245 -16.45 -20.52 -3.68
N SER A 246 -16.50 -19.22 -4.08
CA SER A 246 -16.28 -18.76 -5.45
C SER A 246 -15.37 -17.55 -5.49
N PHE A 247 -14.89 -17.22 -6.70
CA PHE A 247 -14.13 -15.99 -6.90
C PHE A 247 -14.96 -14.74 -6.61
N ASP A 248 -16.26 -14.74 -6.85
CA ASP A 248 -17.11 -13.58 -6.57
C ASP A 248 -17.17 -13.27 -5.07
N GLU A 249 -17.23 -14.30 -4.21
CA GLU A 249 -17.14 -14.12 -2.76
C GLU A 249 -15.77 -13.58 -2.35
N LEU A 250 -14.70 -14.17 -2.86
CA LEU A 250 -13.34 -13.67 -2.63
C LEU A 250 -13.17 -12.23 -3.12
N TYR A 251 -13.80 -11.86 -4.23
CA TYR A 251 -13.74 -10.49 -4.76
C TYR A 251 -14.32 -9.48 -3.77
N VAL A 252 -15.48 -9.78 -3.18
CA VAL A 252 -16.12 -8.92 -2.17
C VAL A 252 -15.19 -8.72 -0.98
N TYR A 253 -14.59 -9.79 -0.48
CA TYR A 253 -13.58 -9.70 0.59
C TYR A 253 -12.39 -8.84 0.17
N CYS A 254 -11.77 -9.12 -0.98
CA CYS A 254 -10.64 -8.32 -1.50
C CYS A 254 -11.00 -6.83 -1.66
N TYR A 255 -12.24 -6.52 -2.09
CA TYR A 255 -12.74 -5.16 -2.16
C TYR A 255 -12.73 -4.51 -0.77
N ARG A 256 -13.33 -5.17 0.24
CA ARG A 256 -13.46 -4.66 1.60
C ARG A 256 -12.11 -4.43 2.28
N VAL A 257 -11.16 -5.37 2.16
CA VAL A 257 -9.87 -5.28 2.89
C VAL A 257 -8.76 -4.53 2.13
N ALA A 258 -8.89 -4.31 0.81
CA ALA A 258 -7.83 -3.72 0.01
C ALA A 258 -8.29 -2.64 -0.98
N SER A 259 -9.39 -2.83 -1.72
CA SER A 259 -9.83 -1.83 -2.69
C SER A 259 -10.26 -0.54 -2.02
N VAL A 260 -10.99 -0.61 -0.90
CA VAL A 260 -11.40 0.58 -0.14
C VAL A 260 -10.19 1.37 0.36
N VAL A 261 -9.08 0.70 0.72
CA VAL A 261 -7.81 1.37 1.07
C VAL A 261 -7.24 2.11 -0.15
N GLY A 262 -7.29 1.49 -1.32
CA GLY A 262 -6.92 2.15 -2.58
C GLY A 262 -7.77 3.39 -2.87
N LEU A 263 -9.09 3.32 -2.62
CA LEU A 263 -10.01 4.45 -2.75
C LEU A 263 -9.69 5.58 -1.77
N MET A 264 -9.40 5.28 -0.49
CA MET A 264 -8.94 6.27 0.48
C MET A 264 -7.63 6.95 0.01
N CYS A 265 -6.69 6.15 -0.51
CA CYS A 265 -5.39 6.65 -0.97
C CYS A 265 -5.53 7.65 -2.12
N ILE A 266 -6.40 7.41 -3.11
CA ILE A 266 -6.53 8.31 -4.26
C ILE A 266 -7.15 9.65 -3.90
N GLU A 267 -8.04 9.72 -2.91
CA GLU A 267 -8.55 10.99 -2.41
C GLU A 267 -7.39 11.85 -1.83
N ILE A 268 -6.43 11.23 -1.14
CA ILE A 268 -5.24 11.91 -0.61
C ILE A 268 -4.24 12.27 -1.73
N TYR A 269 -4.02 11.38 -2.70
CA TYR A 269 -3.12 11.68 -3.83
C TYR A 269 -3.66 12.78 -4.73
N GLY A 270 -4.98 12.88 -4.83
CA GLY A 270 -5.72 13.75 -5.75
C GLY A 270 -5.82 13.13 -7.15
N TYR A 271 -6.93 13.38 -7.81
CA TYR A 271 -7.22 13.00 -9.20
C TYR A 271 -8.29 13.92 -9.77
N GLU A 272 -8.34 14.04 -11.11
CA GLU A 272 -9.38 14.82 -11.79
C GLU A 272 -10.35 13.91 -12.56
N ASP A 273 -9.86 12.78 -13.05
CA ASP A 273 -10.64 11.84 -13.85
C ASP A 273 -11.33 10.81 -12.95
N PRO A 274 -12.68 10.73 -12.94
CA PRO A 274 -13.42 9.80 -12.08
C PRO A 274 -13.11 8.31 -12.34
N ARG A 275 -12.55 7.97 -13.50
CA ARG A 275 -12.07 6.60 -13.79
C ARG A 275 -10.98 6.15 -12.83
N ALA A 276 -10.31 7.07 -12.13
CA ALA A 276 -9.32 6.77 -11.11
C ALA A 276 -9.87 5.84 -10.04
N LYS A 277 -11.16 5.99 -9.64
CA LYS A 277 -11.80 5.12 -8.63
C LYS A 277 -11.81 3.65 -9.08
N LYS A 278 -12.25 3.37 -10.31
CA LYS A 278 -12.23 2.01 -10.86
C LYS A 278 -10.83 1.39 -10.86
N PHE A 279 -9.83 2.17 -11.26
CA PHE A 279 -8.44 1.67 -11.31
C PHE A 279 -7.80 1.56 -9.92
N ALA A 280 -8.22 2.35 -8.95
CA ALA A 280 -7.82 2.20 -7.55
C ALA A 280 -8.43 0.93 -6.93
N GLU A 281 -9.67 0.61 -7.26
CA GLU A 281 -10.30 -0.66 -6.90
C GLU A 281 -9.50 -1.84 -7.45
N SER A 282 -9.22 -1.85 -8.76
CA SER A 282 -8.39 -2.88 -9.40
C SER A 282 -6.98 -2.97 -8.81
N TRP A 283 -6.41 -1.84 -8.34
CA TRP A 283 -5.14 -1.83 -7.64
C TRP A 283 -5.22 -2.58 -6.30
N GLY A 284 -6.27 -2.37 -5.50
CA GLY A 284 -6.51 -3.11 -4.25
C GLY A 284 -6.71 -4.60 -4.51
N ILE A 285 -7.58 -4.98 -5.47
CA ILE A 285 -7.79 -6.38 -5.86
C ILE A 285 -6.48 -7.06 -6.26
N PHE A 286 -5.68 -6.42 -7.13
CA PHE A 286 -4.37 -6.95 -7.54
C PHE A 286 -3.46 -7.24 -6.34
N MET A 287 -3.38 -6.30 -5.40
CA MET A 287 -2.53 -6.45 -4.23
C MET A 287 -3.02 -7.59 -3.33
N GLN A 288 -4.33 -7.68 -3.10
CA GLN A 288 -4.89 -8.71 -2.22
C GLN A 288 -4.82 -10.10 -2.85
N LEU A 289 -5.13 -10.25 -4.14
CA LEU A 289 -4.92 -11.53 -4.84
C LEU A 289 -3.47 -12.00 -4.77
N THR A 290 -2.51 -11.06 -4.84
CA THR A 290 -1.09 -11.39 -4.68
C THR A 290 -0.76 -11.82 -3.25
N ASN A 291 -1.37 -11.18 -2.23
CA ASN A 291 -1.24 -11.60 -0.83
C ASN A 291 -1.81 -13.00 -0.63
N VAL A 292 -3.06 -13.24 -1.04
CA VAL A 292 -3.72 -14.54 -0.92
C VAL A 292 -2.86 -15.66 -1.53
N LEU A 293 -2.34 -15.45 -2.74
CA LEU A 293 -1.48 -16.47 -3.36
C LEU A 293 -0.14 -16.65 -2.65
N ARG A 294 0.46 -15.57 -2.13
CA ARG A 294 1.75 -15.59 -1.43
C ARG A 294 1.67 -16.30 -0.07
N ASP A 295 0.55 -16.13 0.62
CA ASP A 295 0.42 -16.45 2.03
C ASP A 295 -0.34 -17.77 2.27
N VAL A 296 -0.73 -18.50 1.21
CA VAL A 296 -1.46 -19.79 1.29
C VAL A 296 -0.90 -20.73 2.37
N GLY A 297 0.42 -20.90 2.45
CA GLY A 297 1.04 -21.80 3.42
C GLY A 297 0.96 -21.31 4.87
N GLU A 298 0.89 -20.00 5.10
CA GLU A 298 0.70 -19.41 6.44
C GLU A 298 -0.81 -19.40 6.83
N ASP A 299 -1.68 -19.09 5.86
CA ASP A 299 -3.13 -19.00 6.07
C ASP A 299 -3.76 -20.35 6.44
N ILE A 300 -3.35 -21.43 5.78
CA ILE A 300 -3.80 -22.77 6.09
C ILE A 300 -3.44 -23.18 7.53
N GLN A 301 -2.28 -22.79 8.05
CA GLN A 301 -1.88 -23.06 9.43
C GLN A 301 -2.77 -22.35 10.45
N ARG A 302 -3.49 -21.30 10.01
CA ARG A 302 -4.46 -20.53 10.78
C ARG A 302 -5.90 -20.95 10.48
N ASP A 303 -6.10 -22.10 9.84
CA ASP A 303 -7.40 -22.60 9.37
C ASP A 303 -8.11 -21.64 8.41
N ARG A 304 -7.37 -20.94 7.55
CA ARG A 304 -7.91 -19.99 6.54
C ARG A 304 -7.54 -20.47 5.13
N VAL A 305 -8.54 -20.55 4.24
CA VAL A 305 -8.36 -20.83 2.82
C VAL A 305 -9.08 -19.77 2.00
N TYR A 306 -8.33 -18.76 1.55
CA TYR A 306 -8.89 -17.68 0.73
C TYR A 306 -9.02 -18.04 -0.76
N LEU A 307 -8.40 -19.14 -1.21
CA LEU A 307 -8.53 -19.60 -2.60
C LEU A 307 -9.95 -20.11 -2.84
N PRO A 308 -10.60 -19.76 -3.99
CA PRO A 308 -11.95 -20.22 -4.30
C PRO A 308 -12.07 -21.74 -4.32
N LEU A 309 -12.94 -22.29 -3.48
CA LEU A 309 -13.09 -23.73 -3.30
C LEU A 309 -13.56 -24.43 -4.58
N ASP A 310 -14.51 -23.83 -5.32
CA ASP A 310 -15.00 -24.36 -6.61
C ASP A 310 -13.88 -24.48 -7.66
N GLU A 311 -12.94 -23.54 -7.66
CA GLU A 311 -11.78 -23.58 -8.55
C GLU A 311 -10.75 -24.63 -8.11
N LEU A 312 -10.53 -24.80 -6.80
CA LEU A 312 -9.67 -25.86 -6.26
C LEU A 312 -10.24 -27.24 -6.65
N GLU A 313 -11.54 -27.47 -6.39
CA GLU A 313 -12.24 -28.69 -6.76
C GLU A 313 -12.17 -28.99 -8.26
N ALA A 314 -12.41 -27.97 -9.10
CA ALA A 314 -12.34 -28.11 -10.56
C ALA A 314 -10.92 -28.50 -11.05
N ASN A 315 -9.88 -28.16 -10.29
CA ASN A 315 -8.50 -28.53 -10.57
C ASN A 315 -8.07 -29.83 -9.83
N GLY A 316 -8.99 -30.49 -9.11
CA GLY A 316 -8.70 -31.72 -8.36
C GLY A 316 -7.77 -31.50 -7.17
N ILE A 317 -7.83 -30.32 -6.54
CA ILE A 317 -7.06 -29.94 -5.36
C ILE A 317 -8.02 -29.94 -4.16
N THR A 318 -7.69 -30.68 -3.12
CA THR A 318 -8.47 -30.76 -1.89
C THR A 318 -7.83 -29.94 -0.76
N GLU A 319 -8.64 -29.48 0.20
CA GLU A 319 -8.11 -28.75 1.37
C GLU A 319 -7.10 -29.58 2.19
N PRO A 320 -7.30 -30.88 2.46
CA PRO A 320 -6.30 -31.70 3.13
C PRO A 320 -4.94 -31.70 2.40
N GLU A 321 -4.94 -31.76 1.06
CA GLU A 321 -3.71 -31.73 0.28
C GLU A 321 -3.00 -30.36 0.39
N LEU A 322 -3.75 -29.26 0.49
CA LEU A 322 -3.19 -27.94 0.80
C LEU A 322 -2.55 -27.94 2.20
N GLY A 323 -3.21 -28.53 3.20
CA GLY A 323 -2.74 -28.60 4.59
C GLY A 323 -1.50 -29.48 4.77
N GLU A 324 -1.42 -30.58 4.04
CA GLU A 324 -0.28 -31.50 4.04
C GLU A 324 0.92 -30.98 3.25
N GLN A 325 0.81 -29.78 2.62
CA GLN A 325 1.82 -29.19 1.76
C GLN A 325 2.23 -30.11 0.58
N VAL A 326 1.36 -31.03 0.19
CA VAL A 326 1.54 -31.97 -0.93
C VAL A 326 1.46 -31.26 -2.29
N VAL A 327 1.76 -30.02 -2.31
CA VAL A 327 1.33 -29.03 -3.25
C VAL A 327 2.22 -28.90 -4.49
N LEU A 328 3.26 -29.61 -4.53
CA LEU A 328 4.07 -29.73 -5.75
C LEU A 328 3.52 -30.83 -6.67
N ASN A 329 2.20 -31.11 -6.54
CA ASN A 329 1.54 -32.01 -7.47
C ASN A 329 1.33 -31.32 -8.83
N LYS A 330 1.05 -32.13 -9.85
CA LYS A 330 0.87 -31.64 -11.22
C LYS A 330 -0.32 -30.67 -11.39
N GLN A 331 -1.24 -30.60 -10.44
CA GLN A 331 -2.43 -29.76 -10.48
C GLN A 331 -2.19 -28.35 -9.93
N TRP A 332 -1.32 -28.20 -8.93
CA TRP A 332 -1.08 -26.92 -8.28
C TRP A 332 -0.41 -25.87 -9.19
N GLU A 333 0.64 -26.24 -9.91
CA GLU A 333 1.34 -25.28 -10.78
C GLU A 333 0.44 -24.68 -11.86
N PRO A 334 -0.39 -25.47 -12.60
CA PRO A 334 -1.37 -24.92 -13.53
C PRO A 334 -2.40 -24.00 -12.86
N TYR A 335 -2.97 -24.41 -11.73
CA TYR A 335 -3.90 -23.59 -10.94
C TYR A 335 -3.27 -22.26 -10.53
N CYS A 336 -2.10 -22.31 -9.91
CA CYS A 336 -1.36 -21.11 -9.47
C CYS A 336 -1.06 -20.16 -10.65
N ARG A 337 -0.73 -20.71 -11.83
CA ARG A 337 -0.51 -19.92 -13.06
C ARG A 337 -1.78 -19.22 -13.53
N ASP A 338 -2.93 -19.90 -13.47
CA ASP A 338 -4.21 -19.32 -13.88
C ASP A 338 -4.69 -18.27 -12.89
N TYR A 339 -4.52 -18.50 -11.60
CA TYR A 339 -4.76 -17.52 -10.55
C TYR A 339 -3.85 -16.28 -10.72
N ALA A 340 -2.56 -16.47 -10.94
CA ALA A 340 -1.61 -15.38 -11.21
C ALA A 340 -1.98 -14.59 -12.48
N ARG A 341 -2.50 -15.24 -13.52
CA ARG A 341 -2.99 -14.58 -14.75
C ARG A 341 -4.17 -13.67 -14.43
N ARG A 342 -5.11 -14.09 -13.57
CA ARG A 342 -6.19 -13.24 -13.08
C ARG A 342 -5.64 -12.01 -12.34
N ALA A 343 -4.72 -12.18 -11.39
CA ALA A 343 -4.08 -11.06 -10.71
C ALA A 343 -3.40 -10.08 -11.69
N ARG A 344 -2.81 -10.57 -12.79
CA ARG A 344 -2.22 -9.73 -13.83
C ARG A 344 -3.24 -8.94 -14.63
N THR A 345 -4.47 -9.40 -14.77
CA THR A 345 -5.55 -8.61 -15.40
C THR A 345 -5.81 -7.35 -14.56
N TYR A 346 -5.95 -7.51 -13.24
CA TYR A 346 -6.10 -6.38 -12.33
C TYR A 346 -4.85 -5.49 -12.27
N LEU A 347 -3.65 -6.06 -12.36
CA LEU A 347 -2.41 -5.27 -12.48
C LEU A 347 -2.41 -4.38 -13.73
N ALA A 348 -2.90 -4.89 -14.87
CA ALA A 348 -2.96 -4.12 -16.09
C ALA A 348 -3.94 -2.94 -15.98
N GLU A 349 -5.05 -3.12 -15.29
CA GLU A 349 -5.99 -2.05 -14.96
C GLU A 349 -5.41 -1.07 -13.93
N ALA A 350 -4.82 -1.57 -12.84
CA ALA A 350 -4.19 -0.76 -11.81
C ALA A 350 -3.12 0.21 -12.36
N ARG A 351 -2.38 -0.21 -13.37
CA ARG A 351 -1.41 0.65 -14.05
C ARG A 351 -2.04 1.84 -14.77
N GLN A 352 -3.31 1.75 -15.16
CA GLN A 352 -4.05 2.86 -15.77
C GLN A 352 -4.39 3.96 -14.77
N LEU A 353 -4.30 3.69 -13.46
CA LEU A 353 -4.42 4.70 -12.42
C LEU A 353 -3.30 5.75 -12.51
N LEU A 354 -2.06 5.30 -12.76
CA LEU A 354 -0.88 6.15 -12.63
C LEU A 354 -0.92 7.44 -13.47
N PRO A 355 -1.31 7.44 -14.76
CA PRO A 355 -1.40 8.67 -15.54
C PRO A 355 -2.49 9.63 -15.05
N LEU A 356 -3.51 9.15 -14.32
CA LEU A 356 -4.61 9.96 -13.81
C LEU A 356 -4.25 10.71 -12.53
N LEU A 357 -3.19 10.31 -11.84
CA LEU A 357 -2.73 10.95 -10.61
C LEU A 357 -1.74 12.09 -10.89
N PRO A 358 -1.69 13.12 -10.03
CA PRO A 358 -0.70 14.18 -10.11
C PRO A 358 0.73 13.61 -10.06
N ARG A 359 1.63 14.18 -10.84
CA ARG A 359 3.00 13.68 -10.96
C ARG A 359 3.76 13.64 -9.62
N ARG A 360 3.42 14.57 -8.71
CA ARG A 360 4.03 14.67 -7.38
C ARG A 360 3.69 13.52 -6.43
N THR A 361 2.55 12.84 -6.65
CA THR A 361 2.07 11.74 -5.79
C THR A 361 2.15 10.37 -6.47
N ARG A 362 2.16 10.34 -7.80
CA ARG A 362 2.12 9.14 -8.64
C ARG A 362 3.17 8.08 -8.30
N TYR A 363 4.35 8.48 -7.84
CA TYR A 363 5.43 7.54 -7.54
C TYR A 363 5.06 6.59 -6.37
N SER A 364 4.24 7.04 -5.42
CA SER A 364 3.86 6.23 -4.26
C SER A 364 3.05 4.97 -4.66
N PRO A 365 1.90 5.07 -5.34
CA PRO A 365 1.20 3.89 -5.84
C PRO A 365 2.01 3.11 -6.88
N ALA A 366 2.83 3.78 -7.71
CA ALA A 366 3.71 3.10 -8.65
C ALA A 366 4.75 2.20 -7.94
N ALA A 367 5.30 2.63 -6.80
CA ALA A 367 6.21 1.82 -6.00
C ALA A 367 5.50 0.58 -5.43
N MET A 368 4.29 0.74 -4.92
CA MET A 368 3.51 -0.39 -4.41
C MET A 368 3.16 -1.39 -5.50
N ILE A 369 2.71 -0.91 -6.67
CA ILE A 369 2.45 -1.75 -7.85
C ILE A 369 3.73 -2.53 -8.23
N ALA A 370 4.88 -1.87 -8.26
CA ALA A 370 6.15 -2.50 -8.62
C ALA A 370 6.59 -3.57 -7.59
N PHE A 371 6.40 -3.31 -6.30
CA PHE A 371 6.71 -4.30 -5.25
C PHE A 371 5.86 -5.55 -5.40
N TYR A 372 4.56 -5.40 -5.58
CA TYR A 372 3.62 -6.51 -5.71
C TYR A 372 3.79 -7.26 -7.05
N ASP A 373 4.02 -6.57 -8.16
CA ASP A 373 4.38 -7.23 -9.45
C ASP A 373 5.67 -8.05 -9.30
N LYS A 374 6.67 -7.55 -8.54
CA LYS A 374 7.89 -8.31 -8.27
C LYS A 374 7.64 -9.54 -7.42
N ILE A 375 6.77 -9.45 -6.41
CA ILE A 375 6.35 -10.60 -5.59
C ILE A 375 5.66 -11.64 -6.46
N LEU A 376 4.66 -11.24 -7.25
CA LEU A 376 3.92 -12.13 -8.15
C LEU A 376 4.86 -12.83 -9.14
N ARG A 377 5.82 -12.11 -9.75
CA ARG A 377 6.85 -12.70 -10.62
C ARG A 377 7.75 -13.69 -9.90
N GLN A 378 8.03 -13.50 -8.61
CA GLN A 378 8.81 -14.46 -7.84
C GLN A 378 8.03 -15.74 -7.58
N ILE A 379 6.72 -15.63 -7.26
CA ILE A 379 5.82 -16.78 -7.10
C ILE A 379 5.78 -17.58 -8.41
N GLU A 380 5.56 -16.90 -9.55
CA GLU A 380 5.54 -17.56 -10.86
C GLU A 380 6.89 -18.24 -11.20
N LYS A 381 8.02 -17.58 -10.89
CA LYS A 381 9.36 -18.15 -11.12
C LYS A 381 9.64 -19.40 -10.26
N GLN A 382 9.03 -19.46 -9.07
CA GLN A 382 9.11 -20.61 -8.16
C GLN A 382 8.05 -21.67 -8.48
N GLN A 383 7.37 -21.58 -9.64
CA GLN A 383 6.33 -22.51 -10.08
C GLN A 383 5.18 -22.66 -9.05
N GLY A 384 4.91 -21.58 -8.29
CA GLY A 384 3.87 -21.56 -7.27
C GLY A 384 4.28 -22.16 -5.93
N ASP A 385 5.57 -22.45 -5.70
CA ASP A 385 6.03 -22.90 -4.38
C ASP A 385 5.94 -21.73 -3.36
N VAL A 386 4.79 -21.63 -2.71
CA VAL A 386 4.49 -20.67 -1.63
C VAL A 386 4.45 -21.34 -0.25
N PHE A 387 4.66 -22.66 -0.18
CA PHE A 387 4.58 -23.47 1.02
C PHE A 387 5.92 -23.67 1.71
N THR A 388 6.97 -23.98 0.95
CA THR A 388 8.30 -24.21 1.53
C THR A 388 8.96 -22.93 2.00
N LYS A 389 8.67 -21.80 1.33
CA LYS A 389 9.23 -20.50 1.68
C LYS A 389 8.36 -19.35 1.22
N ARG A 390 7.89 -18.56 2.17
CA ARG A 390 7.17 -17.31 1.87
C ARG A 390 8.01 -16.37 1.01
N VAL A 391 7.45 -15.89 -0.09
CA VAL A 391 8.11 -14.93 -0.99
C VAL A 391 8.20 -13.56 -0.33
N LYS A 392 9.42 -13.07 -0.14
CA LYS A 392 9.70 -11.74 0.46
C LYS A 392 10.74 -11.00 -0.37
N LEU A 393 10.52 -9.71 -0.59
CA LEU A 393 11.55 -8.84 -1.16
C LEU A 393 12.59 -8.51 -0.10
N ASN A 394 13.86 -8.67 -0.44
CA ASN A 394 14.93 -8.21 0.43
C ASN A 394 15.10 -6.68 0.39
N LYS A 395 15.85 -6.12 1.36
CA LYS A 395 16.03 -4.66 1.49
C LYS A 395 16.61 -4.04 0.21
N VAL A 396 17.56 -4.69 -0.45
CA VAL A 396 18.19 -4.19 -1.68
C VAL A 396 17.19 -4.14 -2.83
N GLN A 397 16.36 -5.18 -3.00
CA GLN A 397 15.29 -5.21 -4.01
C GLN A 397 14.27 -4.09 -3.79
N LYS A 398 13.85 -3.86 -2.55
CA LYS A 398 12.92 -2.78 -2.21
C LYS A 398 13.50 -1.40 -2.53
N ILE A 399 14.73 -1.13 -2.09
CA ILE A 399 15.42 0.14 -2.32
C ILE A 399 15.64 0.38 -3.82
N SER A 400 16.11 -0.62 -4.56
CA SER A 400 16.36 -0.50 -5.99
C SER A 400 15.09 -0.25 -6.80
N LEU A 401 13.99 -0.94 -6.47
CA LEU A 401 12.69 -0.70 -7.09
C LEU A 401 12.15 0.69 -6.76
N ALA A 402 12.17 1.08 -5.48
CA ALA A 402 11.73 2.41 -5.06
C ALA A 402 12.52 3.53 -5.74
N ALA A 403 13.86 3.39 -5.83
CA ALA A 403 14.70 4.34 -6.52
C ALA A 403 14.37 4.43 -8.02
N ALA A 404 14.17 3.29 -8.69
CA ALA A 404 13.82 3.25 -10.11
C ALA A 404 12.46 3.92 -10.38
N VAL A 405 11.45 3.63 -9.54
CA VAL A 405 10.12 4.25 -9.61
C VAL A 405 10.21 5.76 -9.37
N TYR A 406 10.95 6.17 -8.34
CA TYR A 406 11.16 7.57 -8.02
C TYR A 406 11.80 8.32 -9.19
N MET A 407 12.86 7.75 -9.77
CA MET A 407 13.49 8.31 -10.96
C MET A 407 12.51 8.48 -12.11
N ARG A 408 11.78 7.42 -12.45
CA ARG A 408 10.83 7.44 -13.57
C ARG A 408 9.73 8.49 -13.37
N HIS A 409 9.07 8.46 -12.22
CA HIS A 409 7.86 9.26 -12.01
C HIS A 409 8.13 10.67 -11.46
N ARG A 410 9.30 10.90 -10.86
CA ARG A 410 9.62 12.17 -10.20
C ARG A 410 10.69 12.99 -10.92
N LEU A 411 11.74 12.35 -11.39
CA LEU A 411 12.91 13.03 -11.95
C LEU A 411 12.92 13.07 -13.48
N LEU A 412 12.53 11.97 -14.15
CA LEU A 412 12.57 11.95 -15.61
C LEU A 412 11.41 12.72 -16.22
N PRO A 413 11.67 13.53 -17.29
CA PRO A 413 10.62 14.14 -18.07
C PRO A 413 9.69 13.10 -18.70
N ALA A 414 8.41 13.43 -18.83
CA ALA A 414 7.40 12.48 -19.36
C ALA A 414 7.70 12.00 -20.80
N PHE A 415 8.40 12.79 -21.60
CA PHE A 415 8.77 12.39 -22.98
C PHE A 415 9.77 11.23 -23.03
N LEU A 416 10.43 10.87 -21.91
CA LEU A 416 11.32 9.71 -21.79
C LEU A 416 10.61 8.43 -21.36
N ASP A 417 9.32 8.48 -21.04
CA ASP A 417 8.54 7.27 -20.66
C ASP A 417 8.56 6.17 -21.73
N PRO A 418 8.48 6.45 -23.06
CA PRO A 418 8.61 5.42 -24.08
C PRO A 418 9.98 4.73 -24.09
N LEU A 419 11.06 5.49 -23.86
CA LEU A 419 12.41 4.96 -23.76
C LEU A 419 12.56 4.06 -22.53
N TRP A 420 12.07 4.50 -21.37
CA TRP A 420 12.05 3.68 -20.15
C TRP A 420 11.31 2.36 -20.36
N THR A 421 10.11 2.44 -20.97
CA THR A 421 9.28 1.26 -21.25
C THR A 421 9.98 0.29 -22.21
N GLY A 422 10.69 0.80 -23.22
CA GLY A 422 11.52 0.00 -24.12
C GLY A 422 12.65 -0.74 -23.41
N LEU A 423 13.41 -0.04 -22.54
CA LEU A 423 14.51 -0.63 -21.76
C LEU A 423 14.00 -1.63 -20.72
N ALA A 424 12.84 -1.39 -20.13
CA ALA A 424 12.21 -2.33 -19.20
C ALA A 424 11.75 -3.62 -19.90
N ARG A 425 11.25 -3.54 -21.15
CA ARG A 425 10.86 -4.73 -21.94
C ARG A 425 12.03 -5.68 -22.21
N ILE A 426 13.23 -5.15 -22.40
CA ILE A 426 14.45 -5.94 -22.63
C ILE A 426 15.22 -6.25 -21.35
N GLY A 427 14.64 -5.97 -20.19
CA GLY A 427 15.18 -6.32 -18.87
C GLY A 427 16.33 -5.43 -18.37
N LEU A 428 16.66 -4.34 -19.06
CA LEU A 428 17.71 -3.39 -18.64
C LEU A 428 17.26 -2.45 -17.52
N LEU A 429 15.94 -2.22 -17.38
CA LEU A 429 15.34 -1.43 -16.31
C LEU A 429 14.18 -2.21 -15.67
N PRO A 430 13.81 -1.90 -14.42
CA PRO A 430 12.63 -2.52 -13.82
C PRO A 430 11.37 -2.11 -14.59
N ALA A 431 10.46 -3.06 -14.76
CA ALA A 431 9.12 -2.81 -15.31
C ALA A 431 8.26 -2.14 -14.23
N VAL A 432 8.30 -0.83 -14.15
CA VAL A 432 7.56 0.01 -13.19
C VAL A 432 6.59 0.95 -13.91
#